data_3c93a3b9abbec54f330d64a6381effc9
#
_entry.id   3c93a3b9abbec54f330d64a6381effc9
#
_cell.length_a   1.000
_cell.length_b   1.000
_cell.length_c   1.000
_cell.angle_alpha   90.00
_cell.angle_beta   90.00
_cell.angle_gamma   90.00
#
_symmetry.space_group_name_H-M   'P 1'
#
loop_
_entity.id
_entity.type
_entity.pdbx_description
1 polymer ?
#
loop_
_entity_poly.entity_id
_entity_poly.type
_entity_poly.pdbx_seq_one_letter_code
_entity_poly.pdbx_strand_id
1 'polypeptide(L)'
;MSAFAHITLDKVTFQYAGKDSDAIHSVDLDIHEGEFVLLTGRSGCGKTTVARLINGLIPHFYKGELEGTARVGGTETREMEIGDIGKMVGSVFQDPRSQFFMTDTTSEVAFGCVNAGLPRNDVAQRVESAFRRMNIQCLRDRSVFE
;
A
#
# COMPACT_ATOMS: atom_id res chain seq x y z
N MET A 1 15.82 -11.02 6.80
CA MET A 1 14.61 -11.81 6.59
C MET A 1 13.45 -10.82 6.65
N SER A 2 12.77 -10.57 5.54
CA SER A 2 11.57 -9.72 5.54
C SER A 2 10.47 -10.49 6.25
N ALA A 3 10.16 -10.12 7.49
CA ALA A 3 8.94 -10.59 8.12
C ALA A 3 7.78 -9.99 7.33
N PHE A 4 6.97 -10.81 6.72
CA PHE A 4 5.70 -10.35 6.16
C PHE A 4 4.86 -9.77 7.29
N ALA A 5 4.23 -8.65 7.05
CA ALA A 5 3.54 -7.96 8.11
C ALA A 5 2.15 -8.60 8.34
N HIS A 6 1.91 -9.09 9.54
CA HIS A 6 0.58 -9.44 10.03
C HIS A 6 -0.29 -8.17 10.05
N ILE A 7 -1.51 -8.25 9.52
CA ILE A 7 -2.44 -7.13 9.43
C ILE A 7 -3.65 -7.42 10.31
N THR A 8 -3.97 -6.48 11.20
CA THR A 8 -5.18 -6.61 12.04
C THR A 8 -6.00 -5.33 12.01
N LEU A 9 -7.30 -5.48 11.89
CA LEU A 9 -8.30 -4.47 12.21
C LEU A 9 -9.12 -4.99 13.39
N ASP A 10 -9.25 -4.21 14.45
CA ASP A 10 -10.04 -4.55 15.65
C ASP A 10 -11.12 -3.49 15.84
N LYS A 11 -12.37 -3.86 15.60
CA LYS A 11 -13.58 -3.05 15.68
C LYS A 11 -13.46 -1.68 15.02
N VAL A 12 -12.86 -1.67 13.83
CA VAL A 12 -12.58 -0.42 13.13
C VAL A 12 -13.85 0.16 12.54
N THR A 13 -14.19 1.38 12.97
CA THR A 13 -15.20 2.24 12.37
C THR A 13 -14.50 3.47 11.80
N PHE A 14 -14.86 3.86 10.60
CA PHE A 14 -14.30 5.06 9.98
C PHE A 14 -15.36 5.87 9.22
N GLN A 15 -15.45 7.15 9.54
CA GLN A 15 -16.28 8.14 8.86
C GLN A 15 -15.39 9.21 8.23
N TYR A 16 -15.51 9.44 6.93
CA TYR A 16 -14.79 10.51 6.25
C TYR A 16 -15.27 11.88 6.71
N ALA A 17 -14.35 12.83 6.85
CA ALA A 17 -14.69 14.21 7.17
C ALA A 17 -15.73 14.78 6.19
N GLY A 18 -16.78 15.41 6.74
CA GLY A 18 -17.87 15.98 5.94
C GLY A 18 -18.86 14.95 5.36
N LYS A 19 -18.86 13.73 5.84
CA LYS A 19 -19.89 12.72 5.57
C LYS A 19 -20.72 12.45 6.82
N ASP A 20 -21.99 12.11 6.62
CA ASP A 20 -22.94 11.87 7.72
C ASP A 20 -23.07 10.37 8.07
N SER A 21 -22.29 9.51 7.42
CA SER A 21 -22.35 8.07 7.63
C SER A 21 -20.98 7.43 7.59
N ASP A 22 -20.84 6.33 8.34
CA ASP A 22 -19.65 5.52 8.34
C ASP A 22 -19.38 4.92 6.95
N ALA A 23 -18.12 4.96 6.55
CA ALA A 23 -17.65 4.25 5.36
C ALA A 23 -17.44 2.76 5.66
N ILE A 24 -17.08 2.44 6.90
CA ILE A 24 -17.03 1.10 7.48
C ILE A 24 -17.45 1.19 8.95
N HIS A 25 -18.06 0.12 9.46
CA HIS A 25 -18.57 0.09 10.82
C HIS A 25 -18.17 -1.21 11.51
N SER A 26 -17.46 -1.11 12.64
CA SER A 26 -17.03 -2.22 13.52
C SER A 26 -16.44 -3.41 12.75
N VAL A 27 -15.47 -3.13 11.86
CA VAL A 27 -14.82 -4.16 11.04
C VAL A 27 -13.71 -4.84 11.83
N ASP A 28 -13.79 -6.16 11.90
CA ASP A 28 -12.72 -7.04 12.38
C ASP A 28 -12.09 -7.76 11.19
N LEU A 29 -10.77 -7.75 11.11
CA LEU A 29 -9.99 -8.43 10.08
C LEU A 29 -8.65 -8.89 10.66
N ASP A 30 -8.28 -10.11 10.36
CA ASP A 30 -7.00 -10.70 10.76
C ASP A 30 -6.38 -11.43 9.57
N ILE A 31 -5.25 -10.94 9.09
CA ILE A 31 -4.53 -11.49 7.93
C ILE A 31 -3.13 -11.89 8.35
N HIS A 32 -2.87 -13.19 8.34
CA HIS A 32 -1.58 -13.75 8.69
C HIS A 32 -0.59 -13.73 7.52
N GLU A 33 0.67 -13.94 7.86
CA GLU A 33 1.74 -14.08 6.87
C GLU A 33 1.42 -15.18 5.84
N GLY A 34 1.59 -14.85 4.57
CA GLY A 34 1.40 -15.79 3.46
C GLY A 34 -0.04 -16.01 3.02
N GLU A 35 -1.00 -15.37 3.66
CA GLU A 35 -2.41 -15.47 3.25
C GLU A 35 -2.70 -14.66 1.98
N PHE A 36 -3.60 -15.20 1.17
CA PHE A 36 -4.23 -14.51 0.05
C PHE A 36 -5.68 -14.23 0.42
N VAL A 37 -6.02 -12.96 0.61
CA VAL A 37 -7.37 -12.53 1.03
C VAL A 37 -8.06 -11.80 -0.09
N LEU A 38 -9.27 -12.25 -0.47
CA LEU A 38 -10.14 -11.58 -1.43
C LEU A 38 -11.22 -10.78 -0.72
N LEU A 39 -11.13 -9.45 -0.79
CA LEU A 39 -12.15 -8.55 -0.29
C LEU A 39 -13.15 -8.21 -1.40
N THR A 40 -14.35 -8.75 -1.32
CA THR A 40 -15.42 -8.57 -2.33
C THR A 40 -16.64 -7.87 -1.74
N GLY A 41 -17.48 -7.31 -2.60
CA GLY A 41 -18.70 -6.63 -2.21
C GLY A 41 -19.12 -5.55 -3.21
N ARG A 42 -20.31 -4.97 -3.01
CA ARG A 42 -20.88 -3.93 -3.87
C ARG A 42 -20.00 -2.68 -3.93
N SER A 43 -20.14 -1.88 -4.99
CA SER A 43 -19.50 -0.57 -5.05
C SER A 43 -19.93 0.30 -3.86
N GLY A 44 -18.98 1.00 -3.25
CA GLY A 44 -19.24 1.87 -2.08
C GLY A 44 -19.33 1.16 -0.72
N CYS A 45 -19.17 -0.17 -0.63
CA CYS A 45 -19.28 -0.89 0.66
C CYS A 45 -18.01 -0.84 1.54
N GLY A 46 -17.07 0.06 1.30
CA GLY A 46 -15.93 0.26 2.20
C GLY A 46 -14.63 -0.47 1.84
N LYS A 47 -14.55 -1.28 0.76
CA LYS A 47 -13.33 -2.01 0.37
C LYS A 47 -12.09 -1.12 0.25
N THR A 48 -12.25 0.01 -0.42
CA THR A 48 -11.17 0.99 -0.58
C THR A 48 -10.77 1.63 0.76
N THR A 49 -11.74 1.80 1.68
CA THR A 49 -11.48 2.33 3.02
C THR A 49 -10.63 1.35 3.83
N VAL A 50 -10.93 0.05 3.77
CA VAL A 50 -10.10 -1.01 4.39
C VAL A 50 -8.68 -0.98 3.82
N ALA A 51 -8.52 -0.92 2.49
CA ALA A 51 -7.19 -0.82 1.87
C ALA A 51 -6.43 0.43 2.30
N ARG A 52 -7.11 1.59 2.45
CA ARG A 52 -6.53 2.86 2.90
C ARG A 52 -6.09 2.82 4.38
N LEU A 53 -6.77 2.07 5.22
CA LEU A 53 -6.34 1.84 6.61
C LEU A 53 -5.06 1.01 6.66
N ILE A 54 -4.98 -0.04 5.84
CA ILE A 54 -3.83 -0.94 5.80
C ILE A 54 -2.57 -0.22 5.27
N ASN A 55 -2.71 0.59 4.22
CA ASN A 55 -1.56 1.31 3.64
C ASN A 55 -1.28 2.68 4.28
N GLY A 56 -1.99 3.02 5.37
CA GLY A 56 -1.78 4.24 6.14
C GLY A 56 -2.30 5.52 5.51
N LEU A 57 -2.96 5.48 4.35
CA LEU A 57 -3.60 6.67 3.79
C LEU A 57 -4.72 7.22 4.69
N ILE A 58 -5.31 6.38 5.51
CA ILE A 58 -6.13 6.75 6.67
C ILE A 58 -5.30 6.44 7.93
N PRO A 59 -5.11 7.40 8.82
CA PRO A 59 -5.65 8.78 8.86
C PRO A 59 -4.70 9.83 8.28
N HIS A 60 -3.54 9.47 7.72
CA HIS A 60 -2.49 10.43 7.35
C HIS A 60 -2.92 11.38 6.23
N PHE A 61 -3.56 10.86 5.20
CA PHE A 61 -4.00 11.62 4.04
C PHE A 61 -5.51 11.89 4.04
N TYR A 62 -6.31 10.85 4.26
CA TYR A 62 -7.76 10.98 4.36
C TYR A 62 -8.18 11.21 5.80
N LYS A 63 -8.71 12.40 6.09
CA LYS A 63 -9.17 12.80 7.42
C LYS A 63 -10.58 12.32 7.69
N GLY A 64 -10.86 12.07 8.96
CA GLY A 64 -12.15 11.60 9.44
C GLY A 64 -12.09 11.15 10.88
N GLU A 65 -13.18 10.57 11.35
CA GLU A 65 -13.29 9.98 12.68
C GLU A 65 -12.95 8.49 12.58
N LEU A 66 -11.95 8.06 13.33
CA LEU A 66 -11.44 6.68 13.34
C LEU A 66 -11.55 6.11 14.75
N GLU A 67 -12.38 5.09 14.90
CA GLU A 67 -12.49 4.28 16.11
C GLU A 67 -11.89 2.89 15.87
N GLY A 68 -11.53 2.21 16.96
CA GLY A 68 -10.83 0.92 16.88
C GLY A 68 -9.37 1.06 16.51
N THR A 69 -8.71 -0.05 16.17
CA THR A 69 -7.29 -0.08 15.84
C THR A 69 -6.99 -0.81 14.54
N ALA A 70 -6.14 -0.22 13.70
CA ALA A 70 -5.59 -0.83 12.50
C ALA A 70 -4.07 -1.01 12.68
N ARG A 71 -3.54 -2.24 12.54
CA ARG A 71 -2.13 -2.55 12.74
C ARG A 71 -1.53 -3.26 11.55
N VAL A 72 -0.27 -2.95 11.29
CA VAL A 72 0.58 -3.63 10.31
C VAL A 72 1.90 -3.98 10.98
N GLY A 73 2.26 -5.27 10.97
CA GLY A 73 3.46 -5.73 11.66
C GLY A 73 3.43 -5.51 13.18
N GLY A 74 2.23 -5.51 13.79
CA GLY A 74 2.01 -5.29 15.21
C GLY A 74 1.98 -3.81 15.65
N THR A 75 2.34 -2.87 14.76
CA THR A 75 2.32 -1.43 15.07
C THR A 75 1.06 -0.78 14.50
N GLU A 76 0.46 0.12 15.25
CA GLU A 76 -0.74 0.83 14.84
C GLU A 76 -0.43 1.84 13.72
N THR A 77 -1.19 1.79 12.62
CA THR A 77 -0.89 2.60 11.42
C THR A 77 -0.96 4.11 11.66
N ARG A 78 -1.78 4.57 12.61
CA ARG A 78 -1.85 5.99 12.98
C ARG A 78 -0.61 6.50 13.74
N GLU A 79 0.18 5.59 14.34
CA GLU A 79 1.40 5.92 15.08
C GLU A 79 2.67 5.84 14.20
N MET A 80 2.54 5.32 12.98
CA MET A 80 3.65 5.15 12.05
C MET A 80 3.75 6.32 11.08
N GLU A 81 4.96 6.65 10.68
CA GLU A 81 5.15 7.53 9.51
C GLU A 81 4.74 6.80 8.22
N ILE A 82 4.09 7.50 7.30
CA ILE A 82 3.59 6.90 6.05
C ILE A 82 4.71 6.27 5.21
N GLY A 83 5.92 6.83 5.29
CA GLY A 83 7.11 6.28 4.65
C GLY A 83 7.54 4.93 5.21
N ASP A 84 7.32 4.67 6.50
CA ASP A 84 7.62 3.39 7.12
C ASP A 84 6.57 2.34 6.80
N ILE A 85 5.30 2.73 6.75
CA ILE A 85 4.22 1.85 6.25
C ILE A 85 4.51 1.44 4.80
N GLY A 86 4.93 2.39 3.95
CA GLY A 86 5.28 2.12 2.54
C GLY A 86 6.45 1.15 2.34
N LYS A 87 7.30 0.93 3.34
CA LYS A 87 8.35 -0.10 3.31
C LYS A 87 7.80 -1.51 3.54
N MET A 88 6.64 -1.62 4.20
CA MET A 88 5.99 -2.89 4.56
C MET A 88 4.81 -3.23 3.65
N VAL A 89 4.08 -2.22 3.17
CA VAL A 89 2.85 -2.37 2.40
C VAL A 89 3.03 -1.82 0.99
N GLY A 90 3.10 -2.69 0.01
CA GLY A 90 3.00 -2.31 -1.41
C GLY A 90 1.53 -2.15 -1.82
N SER A 91 1.20 -1.05 -2.49
CA SER A 91 -0.16 -0.75 -2.96
C SER A 91 -0.21 -0.64 -4.47
N VAL A 92 -1.22 -1.28 -5.07
CA VAL A 92 -1.59 -1.08 -6.47
C VAL A 92 -2.98 -0.47 -6.50
N PHE A 93 -3.10 0.73 -7.08
CA PHE A 93 -4.39 1.43 -7.14
C PHE A 93 -5.19 1.07 -8.40
N GLN A 94 -6.44 1.47 -8.41
CA GLN A 94 -7.36 1.17 -9.51
C GLN A 94 -6.95 1.80 -10.84
N ASP A 95 -6.29 2.96 -10.81
CA ASP A 95 -5.68 3.60 -11.97
C ASP A 95 -4.14 3.58 -11.85
N PRO A 96 -3.46 2.59 -12.42
CA PRO A 96 -2.01 2.50 -12.34
C PRO A 96 -1.28 3.64 -13.06
N ARG A 97 -1.89 4.24 -14.10
CA ARG A 97 -1.25 5.30 -14.88
C ARG A 97 -1.03 6.57 -14.07
N SER A 98 -1.95 6.89 -13.17
CA SER A 98 -1.83 8.04 -12.27
C SER A 98 -0.72 7.90 -11.22
N GLN A 99 -0.08 6.74 -11.12
CA GLN A 99 0.98 6.44 -10.15
C GLN A 99 2.37 6.60 -10.72
N PHE A 100 2.53 6.71 -12.04
CA PHE A 100 3.83 6.85 -12.66
C PHE A 100 4.41 8.25 -12.44
N PHE A 101 5.61 8.30 -11.90
CA PHE A 101 6.40 9.51 -11.69
C PHE A 101 7.49 9.68 -12.73
N MET A 102 7.98 8.56 -13.29
CA MET A 102 9.07 8.54 -14.25
C MET A 102 8.55 8.32 -15.67
N THR A 103 9.38 8.60 -16.63
CA THR A 103 9.03 8.46 -18.07
C THR A 103 9.40 7.09 -18.63
N ASP A 104 10.29 6.36 -17.96
CA ASP A 104 10.75 5.05 -18.37
C ASP A 104 10.60 4.01 -17.25
N THR A 105 10.47 2.75 -17.65
CA THR A 105 10.20 1.63 -16.75
C THR A 105 11.31 1.35 -15.75
N THR A 106 12.57 1.54 -16.13
CA THR A 106 13.72 1.29 -15.25
C THR A 106 13.77 2.31 -14.12
N SER A 107 13.59 3.59 -14.44
CA SER A 107 13.51 4.67 -13.46
C SER A 107 12.30 4.54 -12.55
N GLU A 108 11.14 4.14 -13.11
CA GLU A 108 9.92 3.92 -12.33
C GLU A 108 10.09 2.79 -11.30
N VAL A 109 10.67 1.66 -11.70
CA VAL A 109 10.97 0.54 -10.77
C VAL A 109 12.02 0.93 -9.73
N ALA A 110 12.97 1.80 -10.08
CA ALA A 110 13.99 2.30 -9.16
C ALA A 110 13.45 3.32 -8.15
N PHE A 111 12.35 4.01 -8.47
CA PHE A 111 11.84 5.18 -7.74
C PHE A 111 11.66 4.93 -6.25
N GLY A 112 11.01 3.83 -5.85
CA GLY A 112 10.81 3.49 -4.45
C GLY A 112 12.11 3.22 -3.69
N CYS A 113 13.08 2.59 -4.33
CA CYS A 113 14.39 2.30 -3.74
C CYS A 113 15.21 3.59 -3.55
N VAL A 114 15.15 4.50 -4.52
CA VAL A 114 15.82 5.81 -4.46
C VAL A 114 15.22 6.66 -3.33
N ASN A 115 13.90 6.71 -3.23
CA ASN A 115 13.21 7.45 -2.17
C ASN A 115 13.50 6.88 -0.76
N ALA A 116 13.75 5.58 -0.67
CA ALA A 116 14.19 4.95 0.57
C ALA A 116 15.67 5.21 0.91
N GLY A 117 16.39 5.99 0.08
CA GLY A 117 17.80 6.34 0.30
C GLY A 117 18.78 5.19 0.13
N LEU A 118 18.43 4.15 -0.63
CA LEU A 118 19.31 3.00 -0.82
C LEU A 118 20.55 3.36 -1.66
N PRO A 119 21.73 2.74 -1.38
CA PRO A 119 22.93 2.89 -2.18
C PRO A 119 22.68 2.51 -3.64
N ARG A 120 23.34 3.19 -4.59
CA ARG A 120 23.15 2.98 -6.03
C ARG A 120 23.29 1.51 -6.47
N ASN A 121 24.25 0.78 -5.91
CA ASN A 121 24.46 -0.62 -6.23
C ASN A 121 23.29 -1.50 -5.79
N ASP A 122 22.72 -1.22 -4.62
CA ASP A 122 21.55 -1.96 -4.09
C ASP A 122 20.30 -1.65 -4.91
N VAL A 123 20.13 -0.38 -5.33
CA VAL A 123 19.04 0.00 -6.25
C VAL A 123 19.16 -0.79 -7.55
N ALA A 124 20.34 -0.83 -8.18
CA ALA A 124 20.55 -1.57 -9.44
C ALA A 124 20.23 -3.06 -9.31
N GLN A 125 20.67 -3.70 -8.22
CA GLN A 125 20.39 -5.12 -7.94
C GLN A 125 18.89 -5.38 -7.72
N ARG A 126 18.21 -4.51 -6.98
CA ARG A 126 16.77 -4.65 -6.72
C ARG A 126 15.95 -4.46 -7.99
N VAL A 127 16.28 -3.47 -8.82
CA VAL A 127 15.66 -3.25 -10.12
C VAL A 127 15.82 -4.47 -11.00
N GLU A 128 17.04 -5.01 -11.15
CA GLU A 128 17.30 -6.22 -11.92
C GLU A 128 16.50 -7.42 -11.40
N SER A 129 16.47 -7.59 -10.07
CA SER A 129 15.69 -8.66 -9.44
C SER A 129 14.19 -8.51 -9.70
N ALA A 130 13.64 -7.28 -9.64
CA ALA A 130 12.24 -7.02 -9.91
C ALA A 130 11.86 -7.38 -11.35
N PHE A 131 12.63 -6.92 -12.34
CA PHE A 131 12.41 -7.26 -13.75
C PHE A 131 12.42 -8.76 -14.00
N ARG A 132 13.37 -9.49 -13.38
CA ARG A 132 13.45 -10.97 -13.49
C ARG A 132 12.27 -11.66 -12.83
N ARG A 133 11.93 -11.28 -11.60
CA ARG A 133 10.84 -11.93 -10.83
C ARG A 133 9.49 -11.76 -11.50
N MET A 134 9.26 -10.62 -12.13
CA MET A 134 8.03 -10.32 -12.86
C MET A 134 8.05 -10.81 -14.30
N ASN A 135 9.22 -11.33 -14.79
CA ASN A 135 9.42 -11.79 -16.16
C ASN A 135 9.12 -10.70 -17.22
N ILE A 136 9.55 -9.47 -16.92
CA ILE A 136 9.32 -8.28 -17.76
C ILE A 136 10.62 -7.62 -18.26
N GLN A 137 11.71 -8.35 -18.39
CA GLN A 137 13.00 -7.81 -18.84
C GLN A 137 12.91 -7.14 -20.23
N CYS A 138 11.99 -7.61 -21.08
CA CYS A 138 11.73 -7.04 -22.39
C CYS A 138 11.14 -5.61 -22.35
N LEU A 139 10.65 -5.17 -21.20
CA LEU A 139 10.11 -3.83 -21.00
C LEU A 139 11.14 -2.84 -20.45
N ARG A 140 12.40 -3.28 -20.24
CA ARG A 140 13.45 -2.40 -19.72
C ARG A 140 13.65 -1.18 -20.63
N ASP A 141 13.84 -0.03 -20.02
CA ASP A 141 14.10 1.27 -20.65
C ASP A 141 13.02 1.71 -21.66
N ARG A 142 11.83 1.11 -21.60
CA ARG A 142 10.69 1.55 -22.39
C ARG A 142 9.94 2.69 -21.72
N SER A 143 9.26 3.48 -22.52
CA SER A 143 8.31 4.48 -22.03
C SER A 143 7.18 3.82 -21.25
N VAL A 144 6.81 4.41 -20.10
CA VAL A 144 5.66 3.94 -19.32
C VAL A 144 4.31 4.38 -19.90
N PHE A 145 4.35 5.22 -20.97
CA PHE A 145 3.17 5.77 -21.62
C PHE A 145 2.86 5.12 -22.98
N GLU A 146 3.68 4.19 -23.42
CA GLU A 146 3.49 3.33 -24.60
C GLU A 146 2.97 1.95 -24.17
#